data_ae7a73f5e14b5bda9f0d80815c1e75f4
#
_entry.id   ae7a73f5e14b5bda9f0d80815c1e75f4
#
_cell.length_a   1.000
_cell.length_b   1.000
_cell.length_c   1.000
_cell.angle_alpha   90.00
_cell.angle_beta   90.00
_cell.angle_gamma   90.00
#
_symmetry.space_group_name_H-M   'P 1'
#
loop_
_entity.id
_entity.type
_entity.pdbx_description
1 polymer ?
#
loop_
_entity_poly.entity_id
_entity_poly.type
_entity_poly.pdbx_seq_one_letter_code
_entity_poly.pdbx_strand_id
1 'polypeptide(L)'
;ILSMGLDASSRKYFRIVLNDGSTKVLVDDEGCNNRPKEFAELSKFLLKHGIKAPKVFAKCLRRGLLLIEDFGDTDFVKKADGRNDKELIRKAVDVLVKLHQVKEFPDCVAEMDEKVILDNFALFLDWYVPACLNRQLTLAERESFFTAVKKLMPAALKLPQNLVLWDYHVNNVMYPQDSSVAAIIDFQDAMRGPGLYDLASLIEDERRDIPAEITEEMKEYYFKKVPHLNRRDFETAYAYMALLRHMRVLGRFTTLILVRKRPWYANYIPHGLEMLKRSLQNPLFKELQEWMKKHFDESKWGIPQDKNVNKAFVLAAGRGTRMRHLTDRCAKPMVKIGGRRLMDYGLDLLRNAKIENAVVNVCYRKEGVIRHLQSLKDFKITVSEEKEALETGGGIKKALKYFGTEPFVVINADNILLDNGYKPIIRQMQDVWDEQKYDILLLLAPIKEIYGDRPQKGDYKISNGQIKRNKERITGDG
;
A
#
# COMPACT_ATOMS: atom_id res chain seq x y z
N ILE A 1 -9.65 -30.75 -4.22
CA ILE A 1 -9.04 -29.43 -4.37
C ILE A 1 -9.08 -28.76 -3.01
N LEU A 2 -7.91 -28.31 -2.55
CA LEU A 2 -7.75 -27.65 -1.25
C LEU A 2 -7.29 -26.20 -1.48
N SER A 3 -7.95 -25.22 -0.85
CA SER A 3 -7.48 -23.83 -0.88
C SER A 3 -6.23 -23.69 -0.02
N MET A 4 -5.18 -23.02 -0.54
CA MET A 4 -3.90 -22.85 0.15
C MET A 4 -3.80 -21.52 0.92
N GLY A 5 -4.90 -20.79 1.06
CA GLY A 5 -4.91 -19.47 1.72
C GLY A 5 -4.63 -18.33 0.77
N LEU A 6 -4.76 -17.09 1.29
CA LEU A 6 -4.53 -15.82 0.56
C LEU A 6 -3.16 -15.26 0.97
N ASP A 7 -2.30 -15.05 0.00
CA ASP A 7 -1.03 -14.32 0.18
C ASP A 7 -1.25 -12.80 0.00
N ALA A 8 -0.14 -12.05 0.02
CA ALA A 8 -0.11 -10.59 -0.19
C ALA A 8 -0.70 -10.16 -1.54
N SER A 9 -0.68 -11.04 -2.54
CA SER A 9 -1.27 -10.84 -3.87
C SER A 9 -2.77 -11.10 -3.91
N SER A 10 -3.41 -10.74 -5.03
CA SER A 10 -4.81 -11.09 -5.33
C SER A 10 -4.97 -12.52 -5.88
N ARG A 11 -3.87 -13.25 -6.09
CA ARG A 11 -3.89 -14.62 -6.60
C ARG A 11 -4.50 -15.58 -5.59
N LYS A 12 -5.24 -16.55 -6.12
CA LYS A 12 -5.76 -17.68 -5.37
C LYS A 12 -4.95 -18.92 -5.73
N TYR A 13 -4.59 -19.70 -4.73
CA TYR A 13 -3.83 -20.94 -4.90
C TYR A 13 -4.65 -22.11 -4.42
N PHE A 14 -4.69 -23.17 -5.23
CA PHE A 14 -5.44 -24.38 -4.92
C PHE A 14 -4.56 -25.60 -5.14
N ARG A 15 -4.40 -26.44 -4.12
CA ARG A 15 -3.72 -27.72 -4.25
C ARG A 15 -4.70 -28.76 -4.83
N ILE A 16 -4.32 -29.35 -5.94
CA ILE A 16 -5.05 -30.42 -6.62
C ILE A 16 -4.36 -31.74 -6.32
N VAL A 17 -5.07 -32.68 -5.70
CA VAL A 17 -4.61 -34.03 -5.50
C VAL A 17 -5.06 -34.86 -6.70
N LEU A 18 -4.13 -35.55 -7.36
CA LEU A 18 -4.37 -36.43 -8.49
C LEU A 18 -4.70 -37.87 -8.02
N ASN A 19 -5.19 -38.70 -8.93
CA ASN A 19 -5.60 -40.06 -8.61
C ASN A 19 -4.44 -40.96 -8.15
N ASP A 20 -3.22 -40.62 -8.53
CA ASP A 20 -1.99 -41.32 -8.13
C ASP A 20 -1.42 -40.81 -6.78
N GLY A 21 -2.14 -39.91 -6.09
CA GLY A 21 -1.71 -39.31 -4.85
C GLY A 21 -0.74 -38.15 -5.00
N SER A 22 -0.24 -37.87 -6.20
CA SER A 22 0.61 -36.68 -6.44
C SER A 22 -0.19 -35.39 -6.39
N THR A 23 0.51 -34.27 -6.14
CA THR A 23 -0.14 -32.95 -6.03
C THR A 23 0.38 -31.96 -7.08
N LYS A 24 -0.47 -31.02 -7.45
CA LYS A 24 -0.14 -29.86 -8.26
C LYS A 24 -0.83 -28.63 -7.70
N VAL A 25 -0.31 -27.45 -8.00
CA VAL A 25 -0.92 -26.18 -7.61
C VAL A 25 -1.57 -25.54 -8.82
N LEU A 26 -2.87 -25.23 -8.69
CA LEU A 26 -3.58 -24.36 -9.61
C LEU A 26 -3.48 -22.94 -9.08
N VAL A 27 -2.90 -22.07 -9.89
CA VAL A 27 -2.87 -20.63 -9.66
C VAL A 27 -4.00 -19.99 -10.44
N ASP A 28 -4.84 -19.22 -9.77
CA ASP A 28 -5.92 -18.43 -10.36
C ASP A 28 -5.63 -16.95 -10.13
N ASP A 29 -5.20 -16.29 -11.20
CA ASP A 29 -4.92 -14.86 -11.26
C ASP A 29 -6.05 -14.17 -12.04
N GLU A 30 -7.23 -14.12 -11.44
CA GLU A 30 -8.41 -13.48 -12.00
C GLU A 30 -8.10 -12.02 -12.38
N GLY A 31 -8.20 -11.71 -13.69
CA GLY A 31 -7.86 -10.40 -14.24
C GLY A 31 -6.43 -10.29 -14.79
N CYS A 32 -5.61 -11.33 -14.69
CA CYS A 32 -4.24 -11.40 -15.22
C CYS A 32 -3.30 -10.27 -14.74
N ASN A 33 -3.55 -9.72 -13.56
CA ASN A 33 -2.84 -8.56 -13.03
C ASN A 33 -1.44 -8.90 -12.46
N ASN A 34 -1.17 -10.20 -12.21
CA ASN A 34 0.09 -10.63 -11.59
C ASN A 34 0.99 -11.40 -12.58
N ARG A 35 0.94 -11.05 -13.87
CA ARG A 35 1.91 -11.45 -14.88
C ARG A 35 2.04 -12.98 -15.07
N PRO A 36 0.95 -13.73 -15.34
CA PRO A 36 1.00 -15.20 -15.52
C PRO A 36 1.81 -15.63 -16.73
N LYS A 37 1.94 -14.79 -17.77
CA LYS A 37 2.80 -15.03 -18.93
C LYS A 37 4.26 -15.02 -18.54
N GLU A 38 4.68 -13.95 -17.85
CA GLU A 38 6.05 -13.77 -17.38
C GLU A 38 6.44 -14.87 -16.38
N PHE A 39 5.53 -15.28 -15.49
CA PHE A 39 5.75 -16.42 -14.62
C PHE A 39 6.11 -17.69 -15.42
N ALA A 40 5.35 -17.98 -16.48
CA ALA A 40 5.59 -19.20 -17.27
C ALA A 40 6.91 -19.13 -18.07
N GLU A 41 7.26 -17.94 -18.59
CA GLU A 41 8.52 -17.73 -19.32
C GLU A 41 9.73 -17.79 -18.39
N LEU A 42 9.65 -17.15 -17.22
CA LEU A 42 10.70 -17.18 -16.20
C LEU A 42 10.89 -18.56 -15.60
N SER A 43 9.80 -19.30 -15.32
CA SER A 43 9.89 -20.69 -14.87
C SER A 43 10.70 -21.54 -15.86
N LYS A 44 10.38 -21.44 -17.16
CA LYS A 44 11.11 -22.17 -18.20
C LYS A 44 12.58 -21.77 -18.27
N PHE A 45 12.86 -20.48 -18.16
CA PHE A 45 14.23 -19.94 -18.16
C PHE A 45 15.02 -20.44 -16.96
N LEU A 46 14.49 -20.33 -15.75
CA LEU A 46 15.14 -20.77 -14.51
C LEU A 46 15.47 -22.26 -14.55
N LEU A 47 14.52 -23.10 -14.97
CA LEU A 47 14.70 -24.53 -15.12
C LEU A 47 15.78 -24.88 -16.18
N LYS A 48 15.83 -24.16 -17.32
CA LYS A 48 16.88 -24.32 -18.35
C LYS A 48 18.28 -24.13 -17.75
N HIS A 49 18.41 -23.17 -16.83
CA HIS A 49 19.67 -22.86 -16.16
C HIS A 49 19.89 -23.64 -14.86
N GLY A 50 19.06 -24.66 -14.61
CA GLY A 50 19.16 -25.56 -13.47
C GLY A 50 18.87 -24.91 -12.13
N ILE A 51 18.12 -23.81 -12.12
CA ILE A 51 17.52 -23.22 -10.92
C ILE A 51 16.18 -23.92 -10.68
N LYS A 52 15.97 -24.43 -9.48
CA LYS A 52 14.71 -25.13 -9.15
C LYS A 52 13.59 -24.11 -8.96
N ALA A 53 12.66 -24.08 -9.91
CA ALA A 53 11.46 -23.26 -9.92
C ALA A 53 10.26 -24.14 -10.31
N PRO A 54 9.00 -23.81 -9.94
CA PRO A 54 7.84 -24.64 -10.25
C PRO A 54 7.68 -24.83 -11.76
N LYS A 55 7.69 -26.07 -12.22
CA LYS A 55 7.40 -26.40 -13.61
C LYS A 55 5.96 -26.06 -13.94
N VAL A 56 5.72 -25.41 -15.07
CA VAL A 56 4.37 -25.13 -15.57
C VAL A 56 3.93 -26.30 -16.46
N PHE A 57 2.89 -27.02 -16.03
CA PHE A 57 2.33 -28.16 -16.76
C PHE A 57 1.28 -27.75 -17.79
N ALA A 58 0.45 -26.75 -17.41
CA ALA A 58 -0.58 -26.21 -18.28
C ALA A 58 -0.80 -24.73 -17.98
N LYS A 59 -1.27 -24.00 -18.98
CA LYS A 59 -1.59 -22.57 -18.83
C LYS A 59 -2.80 -22.17 -19.66
N CYS A 60 -3.64 -21.29 -19.11
CA CYS A 60 -4.71 -20.60 -19.82
C CYS A 60 -4.57 -19.10 -19.56
N LEU A 61 -3.68 -18.45 -20.34
CA LEU A 61 -3.32 -17.04 -20.11
C LEU A 61 -4.50 -16.07 -20.22
N ARG A 62 -5.51 -16.39 -21.06
CA ARG A 62 -6.73 -15.57 -21.18
C ARG A 62 -7.55 -15.50 -19.89
N ARG A 63 -7.43 -16.52 -19.03
CA ARG A 63 -8.12 -16.62 -17.74
C ARG A 63 -7.17 -16.42 -16.56
N GLY A 64 -5.90 -16.16 -16.78
CA GLY A 64 -4.90 -16.06 -15.72
C GLY A 64 -4.63 -17.38 -14.98
N LEU A 65 -4.92 -18.55 -15.59
CA LEU A 65 -4.77 -19.84 -14.93
C LEU A 65 -3.43 -20.48 -15.29
N LEU A 66 -2.75 -21.00 -14.25
CA LEU A 66 -1.54 -21.82 -14.40
C LEU A 66 -1.69 -23.09 -13.55
N LEU A 67 -1.28 -24.23 -14.11
CA LEU A 67 -1.09 -25.46 -13.35
C LEU A 67 0.41 -25.69 -13.20
N ILE A 68 0.89 -25.63 -11.96
CA ILE A 68 2.32 -25.64 -11.64
C ILE A 68 2.68 -26.79 -10.71
N GLU A 69 3.98 -27.07 -10.61
CA GLU A 69 4.56 -28.02 -9.67
C GLU A 69 4.28 -27.60 -8.23
N ASP A 70 3.96 -28.57 -7.39
CA ASP A 70 3.74 -28.38 -5.96
C ASP A 70 5.02 -28.77 -5.20
N PHE A 71 5.66 -27.83 -4.55
CA PHE A 71 6.84 -28.05 -3.70
C PHE A 71 6.48 -28.46 -2.26
N GLY A 72 5.20 -28.64 -1.98
CA GLY A 72 4.70 -28.92 -0.62
C GLY A 72 4.63 -27.64 0.21
N ASP A 73 4.69 -27.82 1.53
CA ASP A 73 4.51 -26.73 2.51
C ASP A 73 5.81 -26.39 3.26
N THR A 74 6.97 -26.85 2.79
CA THR A 74 8.25 -26.71 3.48
C THR A 74 9.01 -25.49 2.97
N ASP A 75 8.58 -24.31 3.39
CA ASP A 75 9.34 -23.07 3.24
C ASP A 75 10.45 -22.98 4.30
N PHE A 76 11.26 -21.91 4.21
CA PHE A 76 12.33 -21.63 5.17
C PHE A 76 11.78 -21.56 6.60
N VAL A 77 10.67 -20.85 6.80
CA VAL A 77 10.12 -20.58 8.15
C VAL A 77 9.72 -21.87 8.86
N LYS A 78 9.13 -22.84 8.12
CA LYS A 78 8.72 -24.12 8.68
C LYS A 78 9.89 -25.08 8.88
N LYS A 79 10.96 -24.94 8.10
CA LYS A 79 12.12 -25.83 8.17
C LYS A 79 13.20 -25.36 9.12
N ALA A 80 13.30 -24.05 9.34
CA ALA A 80 14.28 -23.45 10.21
C ALA A 80 13.97 -23.73 11.68
N ASP A 81 14.96 -24.26 12.41
CA ASP A 81 14.87 -24.63 13.84
C ASP A 81 15.91 -23.94 14.71
N GLY A 82 16.58 -22.92 14.18
CA GLY A 82 17.67 -22.17 14.81
C GLY A 82 19.02 -22.87 14.71
N ARG A 83 19.05 -24.22 14.55
CA ARG A 83 20.32 -24.99 14.39
C ARG A 83 20.72 -25.11 12.93
N ASN A 84 19.76 -25.26 12.04
CA ASN A 84 19.97 -25.47 10.62
C ASN A 84 19.84 -24.18 9.79
N ASP A 85 19.49 -23.04 10.40
CA ASP A 85 19.24 -21.77 9.72
C ASP A 85 20.38 -21.37 8.79
N LYS A 86 21.61 -21.46 9.27
CA LYS A 86 22.81 -21.16 8.46
C LYS A 86 22.92 -22.02 7.20
N GLU A 87 22.66 -23.31 7.31
CA GLU A 87 22.70 -24.24 6.15
C GLU A 87 21.60 -23.91 5.15
N LEU A 88 20.39 -23.62 5.63
CA LEU A 88 19.28 -23.26 4.77
C LEU A 88 19.54 -21.95 4.04
N ILE A 89 20.02 -20.92 4.74
CA ILE A 89 20.39 -19.63 4.11
C ILE A 89 21.50 -19.84 3.09
N ARG A 90 22.52 -20.63 3.40
CA ARG A 90 23.59 -20.95 2.44
C ARG A 90 23.06 -21.60 1.17
N LYS A 91 22.11 -22.57 1.28
CA LYS A 91 21.46 -23.17 0.10
C LYS A 91 20.69 -22.14 -0.73
N ALA A 92 20.06 -21.17 -0.09
CA ALA A 92 19.41 -20.07 -0.78
C ALA A 92 20.43 -19.12 -1.44
N VAL A 93 21.57 -18.81 -0.80
CA VAL A 93 22.67 -18.04 -1.40
C VAL A 93 23.26 -18.78 -2.58
N ASP A 94 23.39 -20.13 -2.53
CA ASP A 94 23.88 -20.94 -3.66
C ASP A 94 22.99 -20.80 -4.91
N VAL A 95 21.68 -20.62 -4.73
CA VAL A 95 20.77 -20.32 -5.85
C VAL A 95 21.13 -18.98 -6.50
N LEU A 96 21.38 -17.93 -5.71
CA LEU A 96 21.82 -16.63 -6.22
C LEU A 96 23.17 -16.70 -6.92
N VAL A 97 24.14 -17.40 -6.32
CA VAL A 97 25.47 -17.61 -6.93
C VAL A 97 25.33 -18.23 -8.32
N LYS A 98 24.49 -19.27 -8.45
CA LYS A 98 24.23 -19.93 -9.71
C LYS A 98 23.50 -19.01 -10.70
N LEU A 99 22.46 -18.35 -10.24
CA LEU A 99 21.65 -17.43 -11.06
C LEU A 99 22.48 -16.28 -11.62
N HIS A 100 23.36 -15.70 -10.80
CA HIS A 100 24.17 -14.54 -11.20
C HIS A 100 25.37 -14.88 -12.09
N GLN A 101 25.64 -16.17 -12.32
CA GLN A 101 26.57 -16.64 -13.36
C GLN A 101 25.91 -16.70 -14.75
N VAL A 102 24.58 -16.71 -14.82
CA VAL A 102 23.82 -16.71 -16.08
C VAL A 102 23.95 -15.35 -16.75
N LYS A 103 24.34 -15.32 -18.03
CA LYS A 103 24.54 -14.09 -18.80
C LYS A 103 23.41 -13.78 -19.77
N GLU A 104 22.48 -14.71 -19.93
CA GLU A 104 21.28 -14.55 -20.72
C GLU A 104 20.16 -13.95 -19.86
N PHE A 105 19.20 -13.28 -20.50
CA PHE A 105 18.00 -12.76 -19.85
C PHE A 105 16.79 -13.11 -20.70
N PRO A 106 15.63 -13.43 -20.09
CA PRO A 106 14.40 -13.57 -20.84
C PRO A 106 13.93 -12.21 -21.36
N ASP A 107 13.29 -12.18 -22.53
CA ASP A 107 12.77 -10.95 -23.14
C ASP A 107 11.67 -10.27 -22.30
N CYS A 108 11.04 -11.02 -21.38
CA CYS A 108 9.95 -10.52 -20.54
C CYS A 108 10.42 -9.71 -19.33
N VAL A 109 11.71 -9.63 -19.03
CA VAL A 109 12.23 -8.87 -17.87
C VAL A 109 12.52 -7.42 -18.21
N ALA A 110 12.07 -6.51 -17.35
CA ALA A 110 12.39 -5.09 -17.44
C ALA A 110 13.77 -4.79 -16.87
N GLU A 111 14.31 -3.62 -17.17
CA GLU A 111 15.53 -3.13 -16.54
C GLU A 111 15.23 -2.44 -15.21
N MET A 112 16.08 -2.66 -14.22
CA MET A 112 16.11 -1.94 -12.96
C MET A 112 16.90 -0.64 -13.16
N ASP A 113 16.28 0.31 -13.83
CA ASP A 113 16.86 1.61 -14.14
C ASP A 113 16.78 2.61 -12.96
N GLU A 114 17.29 3.82 -13.18
CA GLU A 114 17.23 4.92 -12.20
C GLU A 114 15.79 5.17 -11.73
N LYS A 115 14.83 5.16 -12.65
CA LYS A 115 13.43 5.42 -12.32
C LYS A 115 12.87 4.36 -11.38
N VAL A 116 13.11 3.09 -11.65
CA VAL A 116 12.68 1.98 -10.79
C VAL A 116 13.26 2.13 -9.38
N ILE A 117 14.55 2.45 -9.27
CA ILE A 117 15.20 2.64 -7.97
C ILE A 117 14.57 3.80 -7.20
N LEU A 118 14.36 4.94 -7.85
CA LEU A 118 13.78 6.12 -7.21
C LEU A 118 12.31 5.91 -6.82
N ASP A 119 11.52 5.25 -7.66
CA ASP A 119 10.13 4.90 -7.35
C ASP A 119 10.05 3.98 -6.11
N ASN A 120 11.06 3.13 -5.88
CA ASN A 120 11.09 2.28 -4.70
C ASN A 120 11.55 3.01 -3.44
N PHE A 121 12.49 3.95 -3.52
CA PHE A 121 12.75 4.88 -2.42
C PHE A 121 11.54 5.77 -2.12
N ALA A 122 10.78 6.16 -3.16
CA ALA A 122 9.56 6.94 -3.00
C ALA A 122 8.51 6.25 -2.12
N LEU A 123 8.45 4.90 -2.08
CA LEU A 123 7.54 4.21 -1.18
C LEU A 123 7.76 4.57 0.30
N PHE A 124 9.02 4.74 0.71
CA PHE A 124 9.35 5.20 2.05
C PHE A 124 8.84 6.62 2.30
N LEU A 125 9.11 7.53 1.36
CA LEU A 125 8.72 8.94 1.45
C LEU A 125 7.22 9.18 1.32
N ASP A 126 6.52 8.32 0.58
CA ASP A 126 5.09 8.51 0.27
C ASP A 126 4.18 7.82 1.28
N TRP A 127 4.70 6.81 1.98
CA TRP A 127 3.89 5.99 2.87
C TRP A 127 4.40 5.98 4.30
N TYR A 128 5.66 5.55 4.53
CA TYR A 128 6.15 5.36 5.90
C TYR A 128 6.38 6.69 6.61
N VAL A 129 7.15 7.60 6.00
CA VAL A 129 7.48 8.90 6.62
C VAL A 129 6.22 9.71 6.90
N PRO A 130 5.27 9.90 5.95
CA PRO A 130 4.04 10.64 6.23
C PRO A 130 3.16 10.00 7.29
N ALA A 131 3.07 8.66 7.32
CA ALA A 131 2.29 7.96 8.33
C ALA A 131 2.82 8.17 9.75
N CYS A 132 4.15 8.31 9.90
CA CYS A 132 4.79 8.59 11.19
C CYS A 132 4.79 10.08 11.55
N LEU A 133 5.02 10.97 10.57
CA LEU A 133 5.00 12.42 10.77
C LEU A 133 3.59 13.00 10.87
N ASN A 134 2.59 12.27 10.45
CA ASN A 134 1.22 12.76 10.32
C ASN A 134 1.09 13.97 9.37
N ARG A 135 1.98 14.10 8.39
CA ARG A 135 1.97 15.11 7.34
C ARG A 135 2.69 14.64 6.09
N GLN A 136 2.37 15.23 4.97
CA GLN A 136 3.13 15.02 3.74
C GLN A 136 4.46 15.78 3.78
N LEU A 137 5.45 15.23 3.09
CA LEU A 137 6.71 15.93 2.85
C LEU A 137 6.50 17.03 1.81
N THR A 138 7.16 18.17 2.02
CA THR A 138 7.21 19.24 1.03
C THR A 138 8.03 18.81 -0.19
N LEU A 139 7.86 19.50 -1.32
CA LEU A 139 8.64 19.23 -2.52
C LEU A 139 10.15 19.35 -2.25
N ALA A 140 10.58 20.41 -1.53
CA ALA A 140 11.98 20.62 -1.19
C ALA A 140 12.58 19.52 -0.30
N GLU A 141 11.80 19.00 0.67
CA GLU A 141 12.20 17.85 1.49
C GLU A 141 12.40 16.60 0.63
N ARG A 142 11.51 16.33 -0.31
CA ARG A 142 11.61 15.20 -1.24
C ARG A 142 12.80 15.33 -2.19
N GLU A 143 12.97 16.49 -2.82
CA GLU A 143 14.07 16.75 -3.76
C GLU A 143 15.43 16.60 -3.08
N SER A 144 15.59 17.12 -1.85
CA SER A 144 16.83 16.97 -1.10
C SER A 144 17.14 15.52 -0.73
N PHE A 145 16.12 14.69 -0.40
CA PHE A 145 16.29 13.25 -0.20
C PHE A 145 16.78 12.56 -1.49
N PHE A 146 16.08 12.81 -2.60
CA PHE A 146 16.46 12.19 -3.87
C PHE A 146 17.85 12.64 -4.34
N THR A 147 18.26 13.86 -4.07
CA THR A 147 19.63 14.33 -4.33
C THR A 147 20.65 13.49 -3.57
N ALA A 148 20.40 13.20 -2.29
CA ALA A 148 21.31 12.40 -1.47
C ALA A 148 21.41 10.93 -1.96
N VAL A 149 20.28 10.29 -2.31
CA VAL A 149 20.31 8.88 -2.78
C VAL A 149 20.86 8.73 -4.19
N LYS A 150 20.67 9.72 -5.07
CA LYS A 150 21.19 9.69 -6.45
C LYS A 150 22.71 9.68 -6.55
N LYS A 151 23.41 10.29 -5.61
CA LYS A 151 24.89 10.36 -5.63
C LYS A 151 25.56 9.00 -5.63
N LEU A 152 25.00 8.02 -4.93
CA LEU A 152 25.58 6.68 -4.81
C LEU A 152 25.01 5.68 -5.83
N MET A 153 23.90 6.00 -6.46
CA MET A 153 23.24 5.13 -7.43
C MET A 153 24.13 4.68 -8.59
N PRO A 154 24.95 5.56 -9.22
CA PRO A 154 25.83 5.13 -10.31
C PRO A 154 26.83 4.04 -9.88
N ALA A 155 27.32 4.07 -8.64
CA ALA A 155 28.23 3.04 -8.12
C ALA A 155 27.52 1.68 -8.01
N ALA A 156 26.24 1.68 -7.62
CA ALA A 156 25.45 0.45 -7.54
C ALA A 156 25.07 -0.09 -8.92
N LEU A 157 24.67 0.77 -9.86
CA LEU A 157 24.29 0.39 -11.22
C LEU A 157 25.46 -0.04 -12.10
N LYS A 158 26.69 0.34 -11.74
CA LYS A 158 27.93 -0.04 -12.47
C LYS A 158 28.27 -1.52 -12.36
N LEU A 159 27.71 -2.22 -11.36
CA LEU A 159 27.96 -3.66 -11.18
C LEU A 159 27.43 -4.49 -12.35
N PRO A 160 27.94 -5.73 -12.51
CA PRO A 160 27.39 -6.67 -13.47
C PRO A 160 25.89 -6.83 -13.29
N GLN A 161 25.15 -6.71 -14.40
CA GLN A 161 23.71 -6.90 -14.41
C GLN A 161 23.39 -8.40 -14.32
N ASN A 162 22.49 -8.73 -13.43
CA ASN A 162 22.01 -10.09 -13.18
C ASN A 162 20.49 -10.16 -13.30
N LEU A 163 19.93 -11.35 -13.32
CA LEU A 163 18.50 -11.51 -13.10
C LEU A 163 18.23 -11.32 -11.59
N VAL A 164 17.59 -10.23 -11.25
CA VAL A 164 17.13 -9.88 -9.89
C VAL A 164 15.72 -10.43 -9.73
N LEU A 165 15.51 -11.32 -8.78
CA LEU A 165 14.20 -11.95 -8.53
C LEU A 165 13.20 -10.99 -7.87
N TRP A 166 13.72 -9.91 -7.28
CA TRP A 166 13.00 -8.79 -6.69
C TRP A 166 12.36 -9.06 -5.33
N ASP A 167 11.64 -10.15 -5.17
CA ASP A 167 11.04 -10.58 -3.91
C ASP A 167 11.69 -11.86 -3.37
N TYR A 168 13.04 -11.91 -3.42
CA TYR A 168 13.83 -13.04 -2.96
C TYR A 168 14.08 -12.96 -1.45
N HIS A 169 13.14 -13.42 -0.67
CA HIS A 169 13.19 -13.44 0.79
C HIS A 169 12.82 -14.82 1.33
N VAL A 170 13.02 -15.04 2.64
CA VAL A 170 12.92 -16.36 3.26
C VAL A 170 11.59 -17.10 3.01
N ASN A 171 10.47 -16.38 2.87
CA ASN A 171 9.16 -17.00 2.61
C ASN A 171 8.99 -17.46 1.15
N ASN A 172 9.83 -16.98 0.22
CA ASN A 172 9.79 -17.34 -1.19
C ASN A 172 10.87 -18.38 -1.56
N VAL A 173 11.55 -18.93 -0.54
CA VAL A 173 12.51 -20.02 -0.70
C VAL A 173 11.91 -21.30 -0.11
N MET A 174 11.77 -22.32 -0.97
CA MET A 174 11.21 -23.63 -0.63
C MET A 174 12.31 -24.69 -0.51
N TYR A 175 12.07 -25.66 0.34
CA TYR A 175 12.99 -26.79 0.57
C TYR A 175 12.25 -28.13 0.37
N PRO A 176 11.97 -28.53 -0.90
CA PRO A 176 11.24 -29.76 -1.17
C PRO A 176 11.96 -30.96 -0.55
N GLN A 177 11.19 -31.93 -0.03
CA GLN A 177 11.73 -33.08 0.68
C GLN A 177 12.69 -33.91 -0.16
N ASP A 178 12.42 -34.03 -1.47
CA ASP A 178 13.21 -34.81 -2.41
C ASP A 178 14.35 -34.02 -3.06
N SER A 179 14.73 -32.88 -2.48
CA SER A 179 15.75 -32.01 -3.08
C SER A 179 16.82 -31.58 -2.09
N SER A 180 18.06 -31.73 -2.48
CA SER A 180 19.22 -31.19 -1.76
C SER A 180 19.41 -29.67 -1.96
N VAL A 181 18.74 -29.09 -2.97
CA VAL A 181 18.84 -27.68 -3.33
C VAL A 181 17.56 -26.93 -2.98
N ALA A 182 17.68 -25.65 -2.66
CA ALA A 182 16.56 -24.78 -2.47
C ALA A 182 15.82 -24.52 -3.81
N ALA A 183 14.52 -24.34 -3.73
CA ALA A 183 13.66 -23.96 -4.85
C ALA A 183 13.10 -22.55 -4.60
N ILE A 184 12.75 -21.85 -5.67
CA ILE A 184 12.27 -20.47 -5.60
C ILE A 184 10.84 -20.36 -6.13
N ILE A 185 10.06 -19.50 -5.53
CA ILE A 185 8.70 -19.13 -5.96
C ILE A 185 8.57 -17.62 -6.04
N ASP A 186 7.49 -17.12 -6.61
CA ASP A 186 7.11 -15.70 -6.67
C ASP A 186 8.14 -14.80 -7.39
N PHE A 187 8.63 -15.23 -8.54
CA PHE A 187 9.69 -14.59 -9.33
C PHE A 187 9.20 -13.82 -10.57
N GLN A 188 7.90 -13.70 -10.82
CA GLN A 188 7.35 -13.08 -12.04
C GLN A 188 7.63 -11.59 -12.18
N ASP A 189 8.02 -10.92 -11.10
CA ASP A 189 8.40 -9.52 -11.09
C ASP A 189 9.93 -9.32 -11.23
N ALA A 190 10.64 -10.38 -11.63
CA ALA A 190 12.07 -10.32 -11.85
C ALA A 190 12.47 -9.25 -12.87
N MET A 191 13.63 -8.65 -12.63
CA MET A 191 14.20 -7.57 -13.43
C MET A 191 15.66 -7.86 -13.78
N ARG A 192 16.23 -7.14 -14.74
CA ARG A 192 17.65 -7.10 -15.00
C ARG A 192 18.28 -5.96 -14.20
N GLY A 193 19.19 -6.26 -13.29
CA GLY A 193 19.78 -5.25 -12.42
C GLY A 193 20.90 -5.76 -11.52
N PRO A 194 21.34 -5.00 -10.52
CA PRO A 194 22.35 -5.41 -9.57
C PRO A 194 21.85 -6.53 -8.67
N GLY A 195 22.39 -7.76 -8.84
CA GLY A 195 21.95 -8.95 -8.09
C GLY A 195 22.17 -8.87 -6.58
N LEU A 196 22.96 -7.92 -6.10
CA LEU A 196 23.16 -7.69 -4.66
C LEU A 196 21.87 -7.25 -3.94
N TYR A 197 20.86 -6.78 -4.67
CA TYR A 197 19.56 -6.52 -4.11
C TYR A 197 18.90 -7.80 -3.55
N ASP A 198 18.95 -8.91 -4.30
CA ASP A 198 18.40 -10.19 -3.83
C ASP A 198 19.21 -10.77 -2.68
N LEU A 199 20.54 -10.61 -2.70
CA LEU A 199 21.39 -11.02 -1.59
C LEU A 199 20.98 -10.30 -0.30
N ALA A 200 20.86 -8.97 -0.34
CA ALA A 200 20.42 -8.17 0.80
C ALA A 200 18.98 -8.56 1.24
N SER A 201 18.09 -8.77 0.28
CA SER A 201 16.71 -9.19 0.56
C SER A 201 16.61 -10.54 1.29
N LEU A 202 17.55 -11.44 1.05
CA LEU A 202 17.59 -12.76 1.67
C LEU A 202 18.22 -12.73 3.06
N ILE A 203 19.41 -12.11 3.20
CA ILE A 203 20.21 -12.21 4.42
C ILE A 203 19.94 -11.06 5.41
N GLU A 204 19.17 -10.06 4.99
CA GLU A 204 18.65 -8.98 5.83
C GLU A 204 17.12 -8.86 5.65
N ASP A 205 16.40 -9.98 5.90
CA ASP A 205 14.92 -10.02 5.76
C ASP A 205 14.24 -9.49 7.01
N GLU A 206 13.42 -8.49 6.84
CA GLU A 206 12.67 -7.82 7.92
C GLU A 206 11.66 -8.73 8.63
N ARG A 207 11.38 -9.91 8.06
CA ARG A 207 10.45 -10.90 8.63
C ARG A 207 11.13 -11.87 9.58
N ARG A 208 12.46 -11.92 9.57
CA ARG A 208 13.23 -12.86 10.38
C ARG A 208 14.53 -12.24 10.88
N ASP A 209 14.75 -12.37 12.18
CA ASP A 209 16.02 -11.99 12.79
C ASP A 209 17.10 -13.03 12.44
N ILE A 210 17.95 -12.69 11.47
CA ILE A 210 19.10 -13.47 11.07
C ILE A 210 20.32 -12.93 11.84
N PRO A 211 21.02 -13.76 12.61
CA PRO A 211 22.20 -13.30 13.36
C PRO A 211 23.23 -12.61 12.46
N ALA A 212 23.78 -11.49 12.94
CA ALA A 212 24.74 -10.67 12.19
C ALA A 212 25.94 -11.47 11.69
N GLU A 213 26.41 -12.46 12.45
CA GLU A 213 27.50 -13.35 12.09
C GLU A 213 27.15 -14.19 10.86
N ILE A 214 25.91 -14.68 10.77
CA ILE A 214 25.44 -15.44 9.60
C ILE A 214 25.31 -14.51 8.40
N THR A 215 24.79 -13.29 8.57
CA THR A 215 24.69 -12.28 7.52
C THR A 215 26.06 -11.97 6.91
N GLU A 216 27.05 -11.67 7.74
CA GLU A 216 28.40 -11.35 7.27
C GLU A 216 29.10 -12.57 6.63
N GLU A 217 28.91 -13.76 7.20
CA GLU A 217 29.45 -14.99 6.62
C GLU A 217 28.84 -15.29 5.23
N MET A 218 27.55 -15.11 5.06
CA MET A 218 26.88 -15.34 3.78
C MET A 218 27.25 -14.27 2.74
N LYS A 219 27.42 -13.02 3.16
CA LYS A 219 27.93 -11.95 2.31
C LYS A 219 29.34 -12.27 1.79
N GLU A 220 30.23 -12.71 2.69
CA GLU A 220 31.58 -13.12 2.34
C GLU A 220 31.60 -14.39 1.47
N TYR A 221 30.74 -15.36 1.77
CA TYR A 221 30.59 -16.56 0.97
C TYR A 221 30.16 -16.23 -0.47
N TYR A 222 29.16 -15.37 -0.63
CA TYR A 222 28.72 -14.92 -1.95
C TYR A 222 29.84 -14.19 -2.70
N PHE A 223 30.52 -13.24 -2.05
CA PHE A 223 31.63 -12.50 -2.65
C PHE A 223 32.73 -13.41 -3.20
N LYS A 224 33.11 -14.46 -2.45
CA LYS A 224 34.10 -15.45 -2.90
C LYS A 224 33.64 -16.31 -4.08
N LYS A 225 32.34 -16.53 -4.21
CA LYS A 225 31.75 -17.37 -5.27
C LYS A 225 31.44 -16.63 -6.56
N VAL A 226 31.34 -15.30 -6.51
CA VAL A 226 31.08 -14.47 -7.68
C VAL A 226 32.38 -13.72 -8.04
N PRO A 227 33.23 -14.32 -8.89
CA PRO A 227 34.50 -13.73 -9.24
C PRO A 227 34.36 -12.43 -10.04
N HIS A 228 35.39 -11.57 -10.01
CA HIS A 228 35.49 -10.31 -10.75
C HIS A 228 34.82 -9.08 -10.13
N LEU A 229 34.30 -9.16 -8.89
CA LEU A 229 33.89 -7.98 -8.17
C LEU A 229 35.06 -7.40 -7.37
N ASN A 230 35.30 -6.10 -7.54
CA ASN A 230 36.21 -5.37 -6.66
C ASN A 230 35.53 -5.26 -5.27
N ARG A 231 36.28 -5.51 -4.20
CA ARG A 231 35.74 -5.51 -2.82
C ARG A 231 35.05 -4.19 -2.47
N ARG A 232 35.68 -3.07 -2.80
CA ARG A 232 35.12 -1.74 -2.52
C ARG A 232 33.81 -1.51 -3.26
N ASP A 233 33.79 -1.87 -4.55
CA ASP A 233 32.56 -1.71 -5.37
C ASP A 233 31.45 -2.63 -4.87
N PHE A 234 31.79 -3.86 -4.47
CA PHE A 234 30.86 -4.80 -3.85
C PHE A 234 30.25 -4.22 -2.57
N GLU A 235 31.08 -3.77 -1.61
CA GLU A 235 30.58 -3.24 -0.33
C GLU A 235 29.72 -1.98 -0.53
N THR A 236 30.14 -1.09 -1.45
CA THR A 236 29.38 0.13 -1.75
C THR A 236 28.00 -0.21 -2.34
N ALA A 237 27.97 -1.10 -3.32
CA ALA A 237 26.72 -1.46 -3.97
C ALA A 237 25.82 -2.31 -3.07
N TYR A 238 26.40 -3.22 -2.27
CA TYR A 238 25.64 -3.98 -1.29
C TYR A 238 24.95 -3.05 -0.28
N ALA A 239 25.71 -2.12 0.31
CA ALA A 239 25.17 -1.16 1.25
C ALA A 239 24.00 -0.34 0.64
N TYR A 240 24.16 0.10 -0.62
CA TYR A 240 23.14 0.86 -1.31
C TYR A 240 21.87 0.01 -1.58
N MET A 241 22.03 -1.23 -2.01
CA MET A 241 20.92 -2.14 -2.28
C MET A 241 20.19 -2.57 -0.99
N ALA A 242 20.92 -2.79 0.11
CA ALA A 242 20.36 -3.05 1.42
C ALA A 242 19.53 -1.85 1.91
N LEU A 243 20.07 -0.63 1.80
CA LEU A 243 19.32 0.59 2.15
C LEU A 243 18.04 0.75 1.32
N LEU A 244 18.11 0.56 -0.01
CA LEU A 244 16.97 0.57 -0.90
C LEU A 244 15.91 -0.43 -0.44
N ARG A 245 16.34 -1.65 -0.15
CA ARG A 245 15.47 -2.72 0.33
C ARG A 245 14.77 -2.34 1.63
N HIS A 246 15.49 -1.90 2.66
CA HIS A 246 14.90 -1.57 3.96
C HIS A 246 13.90 -0.42 3.85
N MET A 247 14.21 0.64 3.12
CA MET A 247 13.28 1.75 2.91
C MET A 247 12.06 1.34 2.10
N ARG A 248 12.26 0.59 0.99
CA ARG A 248 11.15 0.05 0.19
C ARG A 248 10.20 -0.78 1.04
N VAL A 249 10.73 -1.69 1.85
CA VAL A 249 9.91 -2.63 2.64
C VAL A 249 9.13 -1.91 3.73
N LEU A 250 9.70 -0.95 4.45
CA LEU A 250 8.98 -0.11 5.39
C LEU A 250 7.80 0.61 4.73
N GLY A 251 8.02 1.20 3.55
CA GLY A 251 6.95 1.81 2.76
C GLY A 251 5.91 0.78 2.31
N ARG A 252 6.33 -0.39 1.86
CA ARG A 252 5.44 -1.46 1.42
C ARG A 252 4.61 -2.03 2.56
N PHE A 253 5.22 -2.32 3.71
CA PHE A 253 4.50 -2.77 4.90
C PHE A 253 3.47 -1.74 5.35
N THR A 254 3.82 -0.46 5.30
CA THR A 254 2.87 0.63 5.58
C THR A 254 1.66 0.56 4.65
N THR A 255 1.85 0.35 3.33
CA THR A 255 0.71 0.18 2.41
C THR A 255 -0.12 -1.06 2.74
N LEU A 256 0.52 -2.15 3.16
CA LEU A 256 -0.19 -3.37 3.56
C LEU A 256 -1.01 -3.16 4.83
N ILE A 257 -0.47 -2.45 5.81
CA ILE A 257 -1.18 -2.11 7.06
C ILE A 257 -2.35 -1.15 6.78
N LEU A 258 -2.07 0.00 6.15
CA LEU A 258 -3.02 1.10 6.07
C LEU A 258 -4.03 0.94 4.93
N VAL A 259 -3.60 0.40 3.77
CA VAL A 259 -4.44 0.31 2.57
C VAL A 259 -5.05 -1.07 2.41
N ARG A 260 -4.23 -2.14 2.55
CA ARG A 260 -4.69 -3.52 2.38
C ARG A 260 -5.31 -4.11 3.64
N LYS A 261 -5.30 -3.35 4.76
CA LYS A 261 -5.87 -3.75 6.06
C LYS A 261 -5.31 -5.08 6.56
N ARG A 262 -3.99 -5.24 6.48
CA ARG A 262 -3.23 -6.40 6.96
C ARG A 262 -2.39 -6.00 8.19
N PRO A 263 -3.00 -5.86 9.37
CA PRO A 263 -2.34 -5.27 10.55
C PRO A 263 -1.15 -6.08 11.05
N TRP A 264 -1.07 -7.38 10.75
CA TRP A 264 0.04 -8.24 11.19
C TRP A 264 1.40 -7.82 10.61
N TYR A 265 1.45 -7.06 9.50
CA TYR A 265 2.71 -6.50 8.98
C TYR A 265 3.33 -5.48 9.94
N ALA A 266 2.56 -4.92 10.89
CA ALA A 266 3.06 -4.06 11.93
C ALA A 266 4.12 -4.73 12.81
N ASN A 267 4.05 -6.06 12.97
CA ASN A 267 5.02 -6.84 13.75
C ASN A 267 6.44 -6.81 13.16
N TYR A 268 6.58 -6.56 11.85
CA TYR A 268 7.88 -6.51 11.18
C TYR A 268 8.51 -5.11 11.14
N ILE A 269 7.73 -4.06 11.44
CA ILE A 269 8.22 -2.67 11.42
C ILE A 269 9.39 -2.45 12.37
N PRO A 270 9.34 -2.88 13.65
CA PRO A 270 10.45 -2.64 14.58
C PRO A 270 11.76 -3.21 14.07
N HIS A 271 11.76 -4.45 13.58
CA HIS A 271 12.97 -5.09 13.02
C HIS A 271 13.46 -4.39 11.74
N GLY A 272 12.55 -4.01 10.85
CA GLY A 272 12.89 -3.20 9.66
C GLY A 272 13.53 -1.85 10.01
N LEU A 273 13.12 -1.23 11.13
CA LEU A 273 13.71 0.01 11.62
C LEU A 273 15.12 -0.19 12.17
N GLU A 274 15.39 -1.29 12.88
CA GLU A 274 16.73 -1.65 13.34
C GLU A 274 17.68 -1.86 12.14
N MET A 275 17.22 -2.52 11.09
CA MET A 275 17.98 -2.69 9.86
C MET A 275 18.23 -1.36 9.15
N LEU A 276 17.21 -0.51 9.01
CA LEU A 276 17.38 0.83 8.46
C LEU A 276 18.40 1.65 9.26
N LYS A 277 18.31 1.62 10.58
CA LYS A 277 19.25 2.31 11.47
C LYS A 277 20.68 1.82 11.26
N ARG A 278 20.88 0.51 11.18
CA ARG A 278 22.18 -0.09 10.89
C ARG A 278 22.73 0.36 9.53
N SER A 279 21.91 0.31 8.49
CA SER A 279 22.29 0.79 7.15
C SER A 279 22.71 2.25 7.17
N LEU A 280 21.94 3.10 7.84
CA LEU A 280 22.24 4.54 7.92
C LEU A 280 23.51 4.85 8.70
N GLN A 281 24.04 3.96 9.55
CA GLN A 281 25.34 4.17 10.22
C GLN A 281 26.52 4.10 9.25
N ASN A 282 26.34 3.56 8.05
CA ASN A 282 27.40 3.49 7.06
C ASN A 282 27.80 4.91 6.61
N PRO A 283 29.12 5.27 6.67
CA PRO A 283 29.61 6.59 6.28
C PRO A 283 29.27 7.02 4.85
N LEU A 284 29.00 6.06 3.95
CA LEU A 284 28.55 6.33 2.59
C LEU A 284 27.27 7.18 2.55
N PHE A 285 26.42 7.08 3.57
CA PHE A 285 25.11 7.72 3.62
C PHE A 285 25.07 8.99 4.46
N LYS A 286 26.21 9.67 4.66
CA LYS A 286 26.31 10.87 5.51
C LYS A 286 25.24 11.92 5.19
N GLU A 287 25.03 12.26 3.91
CA GLU A 287 24.02 13.27 3.53
C GLU A 287 22.60 12.80 3.83
N LEU A 288 22.33 11.52 3.65
CA LEU A 288 21.05 10.94 3.99
C LEU A 288 20.82 10.90 5.51
N GLN A 289 21.87 10.62 6.30
CA GLN A 289 21.83 10.73 7.77
C GLN A 289 21.47 12.17 8.21
N GLU A 290 22.09 13.18 7.56
CA GLU A 290 21.79 14.59 7.84
C GLU A 290 20.33 14.92 7.48
N TRP A 291 19.85 14.41 6.35
CA TRP A 291 18.45 14.54 5.95
C TRP A 291 17.51 13.91 6.98
N MET A 292 17.79 12.67 7.39
CA MET A 292 17.00 11.96 8.39
C MET A 292 16.95 12.72 9.71
N LYS A 293 18.10 13.15 10.25
CA LYS A 293 18.17 13.95 11.48
C LYS A 293 17.34 15.23 11.41
N LYS A 294 17.34 15.88 10.26
CA LYS A 294 16.67 17.18 10.06
C LYS A 294 15.15 17.04 9.88
N HIS A 295 14.70 16.04 9.13
CA HIS A 295 13.32 15.96 8.65
C HIS A 295 12.53 14.81 9.25
N PHE A 296 13.21 13.72 9.62
CA PHE A 296 12.60 12.49 10.12
C PHE A 296 13.55 11.76 11.10
N ASP A 297 13.84 12.40 12.23
CA ASP A 297 14.71 11.82 13.26
C ASP A 297 14.08 10.58 13.93
N GLU A 298 14.93 9.79 14.59
CA GLU A 298 14.51 8.50 15.18
C GLU A 298 13.36 8.62 16.20
N SER A 299 13.17 9.78 16.85
CA SER A 299 12.08 10.00 17.78
C SER A 299 10.70 9.98 17.10
N LYS A 300 10.67 10.10 15.77
CA LYS A 300 9.45 10.03 14.95
C LYS A 300 9.19 8.64 14.38
N TRP A 301 10.14 7.72 14.52
CA TRP A 301 9.99 6.37 14.00
C TRP A 301 9.00 5.57 14.85
N GLY A 302 8.20 4.74 14.21
CA GLY A 302 7.21 3.95 14.92
C GLY A 302 6.38 3.08 14.00
N ILE A 303 5.44 2.37 14.60
CA ILE A 303 4.50 1.54 13.84
C ILE A 303 3.46 2.46 13.21
N PRO A 304 3.31 2.44 11.86
CA PRO A 304 2.28 3.21 11.18
C PRO A 304 0.89 2.86 11.72
N GLN A 305 0.20 3.85 12.23
CA GLN A 305 -1.17 3.68 12.71
C GLN A 305 -2.15 4.13 11.64
N ASP A 306 -3.26 3.42 11.52
CA ASP A 306 -4.38 3.87 10.70
C ASP A 306 -5.11 4.99 11.47
N LYS A 307 -4.55 6.20 11.41
CA LYS A 307 -5.19 7.41 11.95
C LYS A 307 -6.30 7.93 11.03
N ASN A 308 -6.71 7.12 10.05
CA ASN A 308 -7.79 7.52 9.18
C ASN A 308 -9.05 7.73 10.00
N VAL A 309 -9.61 8.90 9.85
CA VAL A 309 -10.96 9.19 10.30
C VAL A 309 -11.89 8.15 9.65
N ASN A 310 -12.37 7.20 10.45
CA ASN A 310 -13.20 6.08 9.96
C ASN A 310 -14.67 6.24 10.33
N LYS A 311 -15.03 7.41 10.86
CA LYS A 311 -16.41 7.78 11.24
C LYS A 311 -16.88 8.96 10.40
N ALA A 312 -18.15 8.94 10.03
CA ALA A 312 -18.78 10.03 9.31
C ALA A 312 -20.10 10.45 9.94
N PHE A 313 -20.43 11.73 9.77
CA PHE A 313 -21.77 12.28 10.01
C PHE A 313 -22.40 12.70 8.69
N VAL A 314 -23.55 12.16 8.39
CA VAL A 314 -24.31 12.44 7.16
C VAL A 314 -25.50 13.33 7.50
N LEU A 315 -25.50 14.55 7.00
CA LEU A 315 -26.55 15.54 7.21
C LEU A 315 -27.73 15.23 6.27
N ALA A 316 -28.77 14.59 6.80
CA ALA A 316 -29.94 14.15 6.05
C ALA A 316 -31.31 14.62 6.62
N ALA A 317 -31.30 15.49 7.64
CA ALA A 317 -32.53 15.96 8.33
C ALA A 317 -33.24 17.12 7.62
N GLY A 318 -32.62 17.73 6.59
CA GLY A 318 -33.16 18.92 5.92
C GLY A 318 -34.49 18.68 5.21
N ARG A 319 -35.47 19.61 5.35
CA ARG A 319 -36.80 19.54 4.72
C ARG A 319 -36.74 19.66 3.20
N GLY A 320 -35.76 20.36 2.63
CA GLY A 320 -35.62 20.56 1.19
C GLY A 320 -36.73 21.41 0.56
N THR A 321 -37.24 22.41 1.27
CA THR A 321 -38.38 23.26 0.86
C THR A 321 -38.21 23.91 -0.51
N ARG A 322 -36.96 24.22 -0.89
CA ARG A 322 -36.61 24.77 -2.22
C ARG A 322 -36.86 23.81 -3.38
N MET A 323 -36.89 22.49 -3.11
CA MET A 323 -37.16 21.47 -4.13
C MET A 323 -38.69 21.24 -4.37
N ARG A 324 -39.53 21.97 -3.69
CA ARG A 324 -41.02 22.03 -3.90
C ARG A 324 -41.61 20.62 -4.01
N HIS A 325 -42.35 20.32 -5.08
CA HIS A 325 -43.08 19.06 -5.33
C HIS A 325 -42.19 17.80 -5.26
N LEU A 326 -40.88 17.89 -5.45
CA LEU A 326 -39.98 16.75 -5.37
C LEU A 326 -39.86 16.22 -3.93
N THR A 327 -40.06 17.10 -2.93
CA THR A 327 -39.93 16.74 -1.51
C THR A 327 -41.30 16.60 -0.81
N ASP A 328 -42.39 16.80 -1.52
CA ASP A 328 -43.75 16.62 -0.95
C ASP A 328 -44.04 15.17 -0.53
N ARG A 329 -43.46 14.20 -1.24
CA ARG A 329 -43.70 12.77 -1.03
C ARG A 329 -42.55 12.01 -0.43
N CYS A 330 -41.35 12.57 -0.41
CA CYS A 330 -40.14 11.93 0.17
C CYS A 330 -39.23 12.95 0.81
N ALA A 331 -38.36 12.49 1.72
CA ALA A 331 -37.28 13.31 2.26
C ALA A 331 -36.26 13.68 1.15
N LYS A 332 -35.68 14.88 1.23
CA LYS A 332 -34.69 15.38 0.25
C LYS A 332 -33.60 14.38 -0.11
N PRO A 333 -32.97 13.66 0.84
CA PRO A 333 -31.96 12.66 0.54
C PRO A 333 -32.43 11.47 -0.32
N MET A 334 -33.74 11.25 -0.37
CA MET A 334 -34.38 10.15 -1.10
C MET A 334 -34.83 10.53 -2.52
N VAL A 335 -34.75 11.80 -2.91
CA VAL A 335 -34.99 12.24 -4.29
C VAL A 335 -34.03 11.54 -5.23
N LYS A 336 -34.54 11.07 -6.36
CA LYS A 336 -33.70 10.37 -7.36
C LYS A 336 -33.19 11.31 -8.42
N ILE A 337 -31.88 11.22 -8.69
CA ILE A 337 -31.19 11.90 -9.79
C ILE A 337 -30.40 10.83 -10.57
N GLY A 338 -30.64 10.74 -11.87
CA GLY A 338 -30.02 9.70 -12.69
C GLY A 338 -30.34 8.27 -12.24
N GLY A 339 -31.58 8.05 -11.72
CA GLY A 339 -32.04 6.75 -11.24
C GLY A 339 -31.59 6.37 -9.82
N ARG A 340 -30.63 7.11 -9.21
CA ARG A 340 -30.06 6.87 -7.87
C ARG A 340 -30.59 7.92 -6.87
N ARG A 341 -30.66 7.54 -5.58
CA ARG A 341 -31.04 8.49 -4.52
C ARG A 341 -29.91 9.49 -4.29
N LEU A 342 -30.26 10.71 -3.95
CA LEU A 342 -29.31 11.79 -3.76
C LEU A 342 -28.27 11.44 -2.67
N MET A 343 -28.69 10.84 -1.57
CA MET A 343 -27.78 10.42 -0.50
C MET A 343 -26.80 9.32 -0.92
N ASP A 344 -27.12 8.50 -1.92
CA ASP A 344 -26.25 7.40 -2.36
C ASP A 344 -24.93 7.94 -2.96
N TYR A 345 -24.94 9.14 -3.56
CA TYR A 345 -23.74 9.82 -4.05
C TYR A 345 -22.80 10.21 -2.91
N GLY A 346 -23.33 10.72 -1.80
CA GLY A 346 -22.54 11.02 -0.61
C GLY A 346 -22.01 9.74 0.05
N LEU A 347 -22.82 8.69 0.13
CA LEU A 347 -22.40 7.40 0.67
C LEU A 347 -21.29 6.76 -0.18
N ASP A 348 -21.27 6.96 -1.50
CA ASP A 348 -20.17 6.49 -2.35
C ASP A 348 -18.84 7.18 -2.03
N LEU A 349 -18.84 8.46 -1.68
CA LEU A 349 -17.63 9.13 -1.22
C LEU A 349 -17.07 8.47 0.04
N LEU A 350 -17.94 8.06 0.96
CA LEU A 350 -17.55 7.33 2.16
C LEU A 350 -17.02 5.92 1.82
N ARG A 351 -17.70 5.19 0.90
CA ARG A 351 -17.22 3.88 0.41
C ARG A 351 -15.84 3.98 -0.21
N ASN A 352 -15.65 4.94 -1.10
CA ASN A 352 -14.35 5.17 -1.75
C ASN A 352 -13.26 5.50 -0.73
N ALA A 353 -13.61 6.21 0.33
CA ALA A 353 -12.72 6.49 1.45
C ALA A 353 -12.62 5.35 2.47
N LYS A 354 -13.33 4.23 2.29
CA LYS A 354 -13.41 3.09 3.21
C LYS A 354 -13.86 3.50 4.63
N ILE A 355 -14.78 4.41 4.72
CA ILE A 355 -15.45 4.79 5.97
C ILE A 355 -16.74 3.98 6.07
N GLU A 356 -16.79 3.05 7.01
CA GLU A 356 -17.91 2.12 7.18
C GLU A 356 -18.85 2.53 8.32
N ASN A 357 -18.40 3.40 9.23
CA ASN A 357 -19.17 3.83 10.39
C ASN A 357 -19.78 5.21 10.11
N ALA A 358 -21.10 5.27 10.03
CA ALA A 358 -21.80 6.53 9.76
C ALA A 358 -22.93 6.79 10.76
N VAL A 359 -22.99 8.02 11.26
CA VAL A 359 -24.15 8.55 11.97
C VAL A 359 -24.94 9.39 10.98
N VAL A 360 -26.23 9.13 10.85
CA VAL A 360 -27.11 9.85 9.91
C VAL A 360 -28.22 10.55 10.68
N ASN A 361 -28.33 11.87 10.59
CA ASN A 361 -29.47 12.54 11.20
C ASN A 361 -30.67 12.47 10.27
N VAL A 362 -31.86 12.31 10.87
CA VAL A 362 -33.13 12.23 10.14
C VAL A 362 -34.21 13.04 10.86
N CYS A 363 -35.10 13.68 10.12
CA CYS A 363 -36.23 14.43 10.67
C CYS A 363 -37.45 14.25 9.81
N TYR A 364 -37.56 15.04 8.75
CA TYR A 364 -38.76 15.05 7.88
C TYR A 364 -38.84 13.74 7.06
N ARG A 365 -40.03 13.08 7.09
CA ARG A 365 -40.30 11.81 6.37
C ARG A 365 -39.20 10.76 6.54
N LYS A 366 -38.75 10.64 7.77
CA LYS A 366 -37.58 9.82 8.19
C LYS A 366 -37.74 8.34 7.90
N GLU A 367 -38.98 7.81 7.85
CA GLU A 367 -39.23 6.37 7.69
C GLU A 367 -38.65 5.82 6.36
N GLY A 368 -38.74 6.62 5.29
CA GLY A 368 -38.16 6.26 3.98
C GLY A 368 -36.64 6.22 4.02
N VAL A 369 -36.02 7.19 4.70
CA VAL A 369 -34.58 7.25 4.88
C VAL A 369 -34.09 6.07 5.74
N ILE A 370 -34.74 5.83 6.88
CA ILE A 370 -34.37 4.73 7.81
C ILE A 370 -34.46 3.38 7.10
N ARG A 371 -35.54 3.08 6.37
CA ARG A 371 -35.64 1.83 5.61
C ARG A 371 -34.53 1.67 4.58
N HIS A 372 -34.14 2.74 3.89
CA HIS A 372 -33.05 2.69 2.95
C HIS A 372 -31.72 2.41 3.67
N LEU A 373 -31.41 3.12 4.75
CA LEU A 373 -30.21 2.92 5.54
C LEU A 373 -30.09 1.50 6.08
N GLN A 374 -31.21 0.90 6.54
CA GLN A 374 -31.25 -0.49 7.02
C GLN A 374 -30.99 -1.52 5.91
N SER A 375 -31.20 -1.17 4.64
CA SER A 375 -30.92 -2.06 3.51
C SER A 375 -29.43 -2.10 3.12
N LEU A 376 -28.62 -1.15 3.63
CA LEU A 376 -27.19 -1.06 3.34
C LEU A 376 -26.41 -2.03 4.26
N LYS A 377 -25.79 -3.05 3.67
CA LYS A 377 -25.03 -4.07 4.41
C LYS A 377 -23.56 -3.71 4.62
N ASP A 378 -23.07 -2.76 3.88
CA ASP A 378 -21.67 -2.30 3.83
C ASP A 378 -21.38 -1.15 4.81
N PHE A 379 -22.39 -0.68 5.54
CA PHE A 379 -22.25 0.36 6.55
C PHE A 379 -22.77 -0.08 7.92
N LYS A 380 -22.06 0.33 8.98
CA LYS A 380 -22.55 0.34 10.35
C LYS A 380 -23.19 1.69 10.63
N ILE A 381 -24.51 1.78 10.45
CA ILE A 381 -25.25 3.03 10.53
C ILE A 381 -25.91 3.20 11.89
N THR A 382 -25.68 4.36 12.51
CA THR A 382 -26.41 4.84 13.67
C THR A 382 -27.33 5.98 13.24
N VAL A 383 -28.63 5.86 13.51
CA VAL A 383 -29.59 6.90 13.18
C VAL A 383 -29.71 7.88 14.35
N SER A 384 -29.55 9.18 14.07
CA SER A 384 -29.76 10.28 15.01
C SER A 384 -31.11 10.98 14.66
N GLU A 385 -32.18 10.58 15.31
CA GLU A 385 -33.50 11.18 15.04
C GLU A 385 -33.59 12.58 15.64
N GLU A 386 -34.12 13.53 14.85
CA GLU A 386 -34.45 14.88 15.27
C GLU A 386 -35.98 15.06 15.32
N LYS A 387 -36.51 15.68 16.37
CA LYS A 387 -37.91 16.02 16.47
C LYS A 387 -38.27 17.17 15.51
N GLU A 388 -37.36 18.10 15.37
CA GLU A 388 -37.35 19.21 14.43
C GLU A 388 -35.96 19.41 13.87
N ALA A 389 -35.83 19.98 12.68
CA ALA A 389 -34.55 20.17 12.01
C ALA A 389 -33.69 21.15 12.81
N LEU A 390 -32.54 20.66 13.28
CA LEU A 390 -31.58 21.41 14.14
C LEU A 390 -30.55 22.21 13.34
N GLU A 391 -30.70 22.25 12.02
CA GLU A 391 -29.71 22.80 11.11
C GLU A 391 -28.34 22.07 11.22
N THR A 392 -27.34 22.50 10.43
CA THR A 392 -26.02 21.82 10.37
C THR A 392 -25.35 21.76 11.74
N GLY A 393 -25.19 22.92 12.40
CA GLY A 393 -24.47 22.99 13.69
C GLY A 393 -25.18 22.26 14.82
N GLY A 394 -26.51 22.37 14.90
CA GLY A 394 -27.31 21.68 15.92
C GLY A 394 -27.32 20.17 15.73
N GLY A 395 -27.43 19.71 14.48
CA GLY A 395 -27.35 18.29 14.13
C GLY A 395 -26.00 17.68 14.51
N ILE A 396 -24.89 18.36 14.18
CA ILE A 396 -23.53 17.95 14.56
C ILE A 396 -23.40 17.91 16.08
N LYS A 397 -23.81 18.98 16.80
CA LYS A 397 -23.73 19.04 18.27
C LYS A 397 -24.46 17.88 18.92
N LYS A 398 -25.66 17.55 18.45
CA LYS A 398 -26.45 16.41 18.94
C LYS A 398 -25.76 15.07 18.70
N ALA A 399 -25.02 14.95 17.58
CA ALA A 399 -24.38 13.72 17.17
C ALA A 399 -23.00 13.51 17.85
N LEU A 400 -22.39 14.52 18.47
CA LEU A 400 -21.06 14.41 19.10
C LEU A 400 -20.91 13.23 20.05
N LYS A 401 -21.97 12.87 20.79
CA LYS A 401 -21.99 11.72 21.70
C LYS A 401 -21.66 10.37 21.03
N TYR A 402 -21.79 10.27 19.70
CA TYR A 402 -21.48 9.05 18.96
C TYR A 402 -20.01 8.98 18.49
N PHE A 403 -19.30 10.11 18.55
CA PHE A 403 -17.92 10.22 18.06
C PHE A 403 -16.88 10.26 19.18
N GLY A 404 -17.29 10.63 20.40
CA GLY A 404 -16.35 10.85 21.50
C GLY A 404 -15.42 12.02 21.21
N THR A 405 -14.11 11.79 21.36
CA THR A 405 -13.04 12.77 21.03
C THR A 405 -12.44 12.55 19.65
N GLU A 406 -12.88 11.51 18.91
CA GLU A 406 -12.30 11.18 17.62
C GLU A 406 -12.77 12.15 16.51
N PRO A 407 -11.89 12.51 15.58
CA PRO A 407 -12.26 13.28 14.42
C PRO A 407 -13.22 12.47 13.53
N PHE A 408 -14.11 13.15 12.82
CA PHE A 408 -15.07 12.54 11.91
C PHE A 408 -15.30 13.42 10.68
N VAL A 409 -15.68 12.78 9.58
CA VAL A 409 -16.05 13.47 8.33
C VAL A 409 -17.50 13.90 8.41
N VAL A 410 -17.81 15.13 7.98
CA VAL A 410 -19.19 15.60 7.79
C VAL A 410 -19.48 15.73 6.30
N ILE A 411 -20.54 15.08 5.83
CA ILE A 411 -21.02 15.22 4.45
C ILE A 411 -22.49 15.59 4.42
N ASN A 412 -22.89 16.34 3.39
CA ASN A 412 -24.27 16.61 3.11
C ASN A 412 -24.85 15.47 2.25
N ALA A 413 -26.02 14.97 2.61
CA ALA A 413 -26.71 13.92 1.86
C ALA A 413 -27.32 14.41 0.53
N ASP A 414 -27.15 15.68 0.20
CA ASP A 414 -27.74 16.34 -0.97
C ASP A 414 -26.71 16.98 -1.91
N ASN A 415 -25.43 16.73 -1.67
CA ASN A 415 -24.33 17.19 -2.54
C ASN A 415 -23.84 16.03 -3.40
N ILE A 416 -23.69 16.27 -4.70
CA ILE A 416 -23.02 15.36 -5.62
C ILE A 416 -21.61 15.90 -5.86
N LEU A 417 -20.62 15.22 -5.31
CA LEU A 417 -19.22 15.48 -5.59
C LEU A 417 -18.70 14.40 -6.55
N LEU A 418 -18.08 14.84 -7.63
CA LEU A 418 -17.44 13.94 -8.59
C LEU A 418 -15.97 13.81 -8.21
N ASP A 419 -15.57 12.58 -7.91
CA ASP A 419 -14.19 12.23 -7.59
C ASP A 419 -13.45 11.99 -8.91
N ASN A 420 -12.54 12.88 -9.27
CA ASN A 420 -11.84 12.89 -10.57
C ASN A 420 -10.37 12.51 -10.48
N GLY A 421 -9.91 12.00 -9.34
CA GLY A 421 -8.50 11.80 -9.06
C GLY A 421 -8.09 10.35 -8.80
N TYR A 422 -6.79 10.14 -8.79
CA TYR A 422 -6.15 8.87 -8.38
C TYR A 422 -6.45 8.50 -6.92
N LYS A 423 -6.86 9.45 -6.10
CA LYS A 423 -7.14 9.28 -4.68
C LYS A 423 -8.49 9.89 -4.33
N PRO A 424 -9.36 9.15 -3.61
CA PRO A 424 -10.64 9.66 -3.16
C PRO A 424 -10.50 10.97 -2.40
N ILE A 425 -11.39 11.94 -2.67
CA ILE A 425 -11.29 13.30 -2.13
C ILE A 425 -11.26 13.35 -0.59
N ILE A 426 -12.07 12.49 0.06
CA ILE A 426 -12.04 12.38 1.53
C ILE A 426 -10.67 11.86 2.01
N ARG A 427 -10.02 10.96 1.27
CA ARG A 427 -8.67 10.50 1.59
C ARG A 427 -7.63 11.59 1.43
N GLN A 428 -7.80 12.47 0.45
CA GLN A 428 -6.94 13.65 0.30
C GLN A 428 -7.09 14.60 1.49
N MET A 429 -8.33 14.80 1.99
CA MET A 429 -8.56 15.59 3.20
C MET A 429 -7.93 14.94 4.44
N GLN A 430 -8.04 13.63 4.58
CA GLN A 430 -7.42 12.89 5.69
C GLN A 430 -5.89 13.01 5.70
N ASP A 431 -5.24 13.12 4.53
CA ASP A 431 -3.80 13.28 4.44
C ASP A 431 -3.30 14.63 4.98
N VAL A 432 -4.11 15.67 4.85
CA VAL A 432 -3.76 17.02 5.33
C VAL A 432 -4.33 17.32 6.70
N TRP A 433 -5.16 16.43 7.24
CA TRP A 433 -5.72 16.58 8.57
C TRP A 433 -4.65 16.45 9.65
N ASP A 434 -4.59 17.44 10.53
CA ASP A 434 -3.71 17.46 11.69
C ASP A 434 -4.51 18.00 12.89
N GLU A 435 -4.90 17.12 13.80
CA GLU A 435 -5.75 17.45 14.97
C GLU A 435 -5.09 18.43 15.96
N GLN A 436 -3.76 18.62 15.88
CA GLN A 436 -3.05 19.60 16.68
C GLN A 436 -3.08 21.01 16.05
N LYS A 437 -3.41 21.09 14.77
CA LYS A 437 -3.41 22.36 14.02
C LYS A 437 -4.78 22.86 13.62
N TYR A 438 -5.74 21.94 13.44
CA TYR A 438 -7.03 22.24 12.86
C TYR A 438 -8.16 21.73 13.73
N ASP A 439 -9.07 22.61 14.11
CA ASP A 439 -10.36 22.21 14.69
C ASP A 439 -11.32 21.73 13.60
N ILE A 440 -11.25 22.32 12.41
CA ILE A 440 -12.09 22.00 11.26
C ILE A 440 -11.27 22.13 9.97
N LEU A 441 -11.37 21.12 9.10
CA LEU A 441 -10.86 21.16 7.72
C LEU A 441 -12.03 21.20 6.74
N LEU A 442 -12.05 22.19 5.85
CA LEU A 442 -13.11 22.39 4.86
C LEU A 442 -12.64 22.04 3.46
N LEU A 443 -13.44 21.27 2.75
CA LEU A 443 -13.31 21.12 1.30
C LEU A 443 -14.05 22.28 0.63
N LEU A 444 -13.34 23.07 -0.18
CA LEU A 444 -13.90 24.17 -0.96
C LEU A 444 -13.83 23.83 -2.45
N ALA A 445 -14.95 24.01 -3.14
CA ALA A 445 -15.03 23.91 -4.58
C ALA A 445 -14.99 25.32 -5.22
N PRO A 446 -14.14 25.55 -6.24
CA PRO A 446 -14.18 26.78 -7.01
C PRO A 446 -15.54 26.96 -7.72
N ILE A 447 -16.09 28.17 -7.73
CA ILE A 447 -17.39 28.44 -8.37
C ILE A 447 -17.42 27.95 -9.83
N LYS A 448 -16.30 28.08 -10.55
CA LYS A 448 -16.15 27.65 -11.95
C LYS A 448 -16.33 26.14 -12.15
N GLU A 449 -16.16 25.33 -11.10
CA GLU A 449 -16.27 23.86 -11.12
C GLU A 449 -17.66 23.39 -10.68
N ILE A 450 -18.57 24.30 -10.33
CA ILE A 450 -19.95 23.96 -10.00
C ILE A 450 -20.75 23.74 -11.28
N TYR A 451 -21.42 22.62 -11.40
CA TYR A 451 -22.34 22.30 -12.51
C TYR A 451 -23.74 22.88 -12.21
N GLY A 452 -24.40 23.42 -13.23
CA GLY A 452 -25.72 24.06 -13.14
C GLY A 452 -25.65 25.55 -12.84
N ASP A 453 -26.67 26.08 -12.16
CA ASP A 453 -26.74 27.49 -11.79
C ASP A 453 -25.64 27.85 -10.77
N ARG A 454 -24.72 28.66 -11.21
CA ARG A 454 -23.56 29.07 -10.39
C ARG A 454 -23.90 30.29 -9.57
N PRO A 455 -23.61 30.29 -8.26
CA PRO A 455 -23.78 31.51 -7.47
C PRO A 455 -22.85 32.60 -7.96
N GLN A 456 -23.33 33.83 -8.00
CA GLN A 456 -22.49 34.98 -8.39
C GLN A 456 -21.34 35.22 -7.40
N LYS A 457 -21.54 34.90 -6.13
CA LYS A 457 -20.55 35.03 -5.05
C LYS A 457 -20.47 33.74 -4.24
N GLY A 458 -19.27 33.27 -3.96
CA GLY A 458 -19.01 32.12 -3.09
C GLY A 458 -19.22 32.43 -1.62
N ASP A 459 -19.37 31.40 -0.80
CA ASP A 459 -19.46 31.51 0.66
C ASP A 459 -18.13 31.97 1.30
N TYR A 460 -17.01 31.71 0.61
CA TYR A 460 -15.67 32.04 1.03
C TYR A 460 -14.88 32.73 -0.09
N LYS A 461 -13.94 33.58 0.32
CA LYS A 461 -12.92 34.19 -0.55
C LYS A 461 -11.54 33.76 -0.06
N ILE A 462 -10.64 33.45 -0.99
CA ILE A 462 -9.24 33.20 -0.69
C ILE A 462 -8.45 34.47 -1.08
N SER A 463 -7.74 35.04 -0.14
CA SER A 463 -6.86 36.19 -0.35
C SER A 463 -5.57 35.98 0.41
N ASN A 464 -4.43 36.05 -0.29
CA ASN A 464 -3.08 35.82 0.28
C ASN A 464 -2.97 34.49 1.06
N GLY A 465 -3.54 33.43 0.52
CA GLY A 465 -3.52 32.10 1.16
C GLY A 465 -4.44 31.95 2.38
N GLN A 466 -5.19 33.00 2.75
CA GLN A 466 -6.14 32.97 3.86
C GLN A 466 -7.57 32.86 3.36
N ILE A 467 -8.36 32.03 4.03
CA ILE A 467 -9.79 31.84 3.77
C ILE A 467 -10.57 32.83 4.63
N LYS A 468 -11.41 33.66 4.00
CA LYS A 468 -12.31 34.57 4.70
C LYS A 468 -13.75 34.28 4.28
N ARG A 469 -14.68 34.22 5.25
CA ARG A 469 -16.10 34.10 4.98
C ARG A 469 -16.61 35.36 4.27
N ASN A 470 -17.40 35.18 3.22
CA ASN A 470 -17.99 36.29 2.50
C ASN A 470 -19.23 36.80 3.25
N LYS A 471 -19.09 37.90 3.98
CA LYS A 471 -20.15 38.50 4.82
C LYS A 471 -21.35 39.03 4.03
N GLU A 472 -21.18 39.33 2.74
CA GLU A 472 -22.23 39.94 1.91
C GLU A 472 -23.36 38.97 1.52
N ARG A 473 -23.23 37.66 1.82
CA ARG A 473 -24.26 36.66 1.55
C ARG A 473 -25.26 36.46 2.71
N ILE A 474 -25.03 37.13 3.86
CA ILE A 474 -25.85 36.95 5.06
C ILE A 474 -27.10 37.82 5.03
N THR A 475 -27.21 38.79 4.09
CA THR A 475 -28.32 39.76 3.99
C THR A 475 -29.28 39.48 2.82
N GLY A 476 -29.20 38.34 2.17
CA GLY A 476 -30.16 37.96 1.12
C GLY A 476 -31.24 37.06 1.70
N ASP A 477 -32.42 37.58 1.89
CA ASP A 477 -33.64 36.90 2.21
C ASP A 477 -33.93 35.72 1.28
N GLY A 478 -34.36 34.57 1.86
CA GLY A 478 -34.89 33.44 1.13
C GLY A 478 -34.64 32.14 1.84
#